data_b51ae185d1790a9de1457f6302994bb8
#
_entry.id   b51ae185d1790a9de1457f6302994bb8
#
_cell.length_a   1.000
_cell.length_b   1.000
_cell.length_c   1.000
_cell.angle_alpha   90.00
_cell.angle_beta   90.00
_cell.angle_gamma   90.00
#
_symmetry.space_group_name_H-M   'P 1'
#
loop_
_entity.id
_entity.type
_entity.pdbx_description
1 polymer ?
#
loop_
_entity_poly.entity_id
_entity_poly.type
_entity_poly.pdbx_seq_one_letter_code
_entity_poly.pdbx_strand_id
1 'polypeptide(L)'
;SKDNSGIAALGGALIYFVLNFGVIGVNENINMGVFAGFIAGLMSPLIYNRVYDKYEGSPYFNGRHIALLLNVIAALLLVAIFGLIWPTVQNGLDHINSFIVGAGALGAGVFEFANRMLIPTGLHHVLNSYLWFAYGSFPDAATGVMANGDINRFFAGDPTAGAFQVGFFPIMMFGLPAAAMAMVAAAKPNKRKATFGMMLSVAVTAFLTGITEPLEFSFMFVAFPLYVVHAVLAGIAGFVTNLLGIKMGFTFSAGAIDYALNFGLGTKAWMLIPIGFVFAAIYFAIFYFAILKFDIKTPGREDDEDEADLAAEVPNAGVQTAVAGLGASENDVAPTGDKYDIMAAKYITALGGPDNFTSIDNCTTRLRLQMKDTSIVNEQALKKAGARGVVKINETAVQVIVGTDVEFIADKLKNELDK
;
A
#
# COMPACT_ATOMS: atom_id res chain seq x y z
N SER A 1 5.73 -13.08 -11.55
CA SER A 1 6.10 -14.19 -12.45
C SER A 1 6.55 -15.40 -11.64
N LYS A 2 6.33 -16.60 -12.17
CA LYS A 2 6.71 -17.85 -11.51
C LYS A 2 8.24 -18.03 -11.36
N ASP A 3 9.02 -17.46 -12.27
CA ASP A 3 10.47 -17.60 -12.35
C ASP A 3 11.29 -16.41 -11.83
N ASN A 4 10.65 -15.43 -11.24
CA ASN A 4 11.24 -14.18 -10.72
C ASN A 4 12.16 -13.43 -11.71
N SER A 5 12.07 -13.73 -13.01
CA SER A 5 12.98 -13.18 -14.04
C SER A 5 12.73 -11.73 -14.42
N GLY A 6 11.69 -11.09 -13.90
CA GLY A 6 11.28 -9.74 -14.32
C GLY A 6 10.67 -9.62 -15.73
N ILE A 7 10.64 -10.70 -16.51
CA ILE A 7 10.12 -10.70 -17.90
C ILE A 7 8.62 -10.38 -17.91
N ALA A 8 7.85 -10.84 -16.94
CA ALA A 8 6.44 -10.48 -16.82
C ALA A 8 6.26 -8.97 -16.57
N ALA A 9 7.16 -8.33 -15.82
CA ALA A 9 7.14 -6.88 -15.62
C ALA A 9 7.46 -6.13 -16.93
N LEU A 10 8.46 -6.60 -17.68
CA LEU A 10 8.76 -6.07 -19.02
C LEU A 10 7.56 -6.21 -19.96
N GLY A 11 6.91 -7.38 -19.96
CA GLY A 11 5.67 -7.62 -20.72
C GLY A 11 4.55 -6.65 -20.32
N GLY A 12 4.40 -6.37 -19.03
CA GLY A 12 3.47 -5.36 -18.51
C GLY A 12 3.78 -3.96 -19.03
N ALA A 13 5.05 -3.56 -19.01
CA ALA A 13 5.46 -2.29 -19.60
C ALA A 13 5.15 -2.19 -21.09
N LEU A 14 5.41 -3.28 -21.85
CA LEU A 14 5.06 -3.34 -23.28
C LEU A 14 3.55 -3.19 -23.51
N ILE A 15 2.71 -3.93 -22.77
CA ILE A 15 1.25 -3.78 -22.87
C ILE A 15 0.84 -2.35 -22.55
N TYR A 16 1.38 -1.77 -21.48
CA TYR A 16 1.05 -0.40 -21.06
C TYR A 16 1.36 0.62 -22.16
N PHE A 17 2.57 0.61 -22.70
CA PHE A 17 2.96 1.57 -23.73
C PHE A 17 2.17 1.37 -25.03
N VAL A 18 2.03 0.12 -25.50
CA VAL A 18 1.28 -0.16 -26.73
C VAL A 18 -0.19 0.21 -26.56
N LEU A 19 -0.81 -0.13 -25.44
CA LEU A 19 -2.20 0.21 -25.15
C LEU A 19 -2.37 1.72 -25.02
N ASN A 20 -1.59 2.40 -24.21
CA ASN A 20 -1.75 3.83 -23.94
C ASN A 20 -1.54 4.69 -25.20
N PHE A 21 -0.47 4.45 -25.95
CA PHE A 21 -0.21 5.19 -27.19
C PHE A 21 -1.10 4.72 -28.35
N GLY A 22 -1.44 3.44 -28.39
CA GLY A 22 -2.30 2.86 -29.42
C GLY A 22 -3.72 3.42 -29.38
N VAL A 23 -4.33 3.55 -28.21
CA VAL A 23 -5.67 4.13 -28.08
C VAL A 23 -5.70 5.63 -28.43
N ILE A 24 -4.64 6.38 -28.11
CA ILE A 24 -4.48 7.78 -28.53
C ILE A 24 -4.38 7.86 -30.05
N GLY A 25 -3.69 6.91 -30.71
CA GLY A 25 -3.63 6.81 -32.16
C GLY A 25 -4.98 6.51 -32.82
N VAL A 26 -5.90 5.83 -32.11
CA VAL A 26 -7.27 5.60 -32.58
C VAL A 26 -8.16 6.82 -32.37
N ASN A 27 -8.04 7.47 -31.22
CA ASN A 27 -8.77 8.69 -30.88
C ASN A 27 -7.94 9.50 -29.87
N GLU A 28 -7.48 10.67 -30.28
CA GLU A 28 -6.61 11.57 -29.49
C GLU A 28 -7.22 12.04 -28.16
N ASN A 29 -8.54 11.98 -28.03
CA ASN A 29 -9.26 12.35 -26.81
C ASN A 29 -9.30 11.23 -25.77
N ILE A 30 -8.83 10.02 -26.10
CA ILE A 30 -8.81 8.92 -25.13
C ILE A 30 -7.65 9.09 -24.14
N ASN A 31 -7.97 9.12 -22.87
CA ASN A 31 -7.01 9.06 -21.78
C ASN A 31 -7.33 7.91 -20.84
N MET A 32 -6.61 6.81 -20.97
CA MET A 32 -6.77 5.65 -20.06
C MET A 32 -5.99 5.81 -18.76
N GLY A 33 -4.93 6.62 -18.74
CA GLY A 33 -4.13 6.89 -17.56
C GLY A 33 -3.72 5.62 -16.80
N VAL A 34 -4.02 5.57 -15.50
CA VAL A 34 -3.71 4.45 -14.60
C VAL A 34 -4.41 3.15 -15.01
N PHE A 35 -5.57 3.20 -15.69
CA PHE A 35 -6.27 1.99 -16.12
C PHE A 35 -5.47 1.14 -17.10
N ALA A 36 -4.75 1.77 -18.02
CA ALA A 36 -3.87 1.05 -18.93
C ALA A 36 -2.80 0.28 -18.13
N GLY A 37 -2.29 0.87 -17.05
CA GLY A 37 -1.35 0.23 -16.12
C GLY A 37 -1.97 -0.97 -15.38
N PHE A 38 -3.19 -0.83 -14.88
CA PHE A 38 -3.92 -1.94 -14.23
C PHE A 38 -4.12 -3.12 -15.17
N ILE A 39 -4.62 -2.85 -16.38
CA ILE A 39 -4.84 -3.88 -17.40
C ILE A 39 -3.52 -4.57 -17.75
N ALA A 40 -2.47 -3.79 -17.99
CA ALA A 40 -1.15 -4.31 -18.29
C ALA A 40 -0.57 -5.17 -17.16
N GLY A 41 -0.71 -4.70 -15.91
CA GLY A 41 -0.23 -5.40 -14.72
C GLY A 41 -0.94 -6.73 -14.44
N LEU A 42 -2.21 -6.85 -14.82
CA LEU A 42 -2.99 -8.08 -14.71
C LEU A 42 -2.74 -9.03 -15.89
N MET A 43 -2.76 -8.50 -17.12
CA MET A 43 -2.69 -9.33 -18.32
C MET A 43 -1.31 -9.96 -18.53
N SER A 44 -0.25 -9.21 -18.30
CA SER A 44 1.10 -9.71 -18.56
C SER A 44 1.47 -10.93 -17.72
N PRO A 45 1.30 -10.96 -16.38
CA PRO A 45 1.58 -12.15 -15.60
C PRO A 45 0.69 -13.35 -15.97
N LEU A 46 -0.57 -13.10 -16.35
CA LEU A 46 -1.49 -14.17 -16.78
C LEU A 46 -1.00 -14.83 -18.06
N ILE A 47 -0.61 -14.04 -19.06
CA ILE A 47 -0.05 -14.53 -20.33
C ILE A 47 1.27 -15.22 -20.04
N TYR A 48 2.17 -14.56 -19.31
CA TYR A 48 3.51 -15.07 -19.02
C TYR A 48 3.48 -16.43 -18.33
N ASN A 49 2.73 -16.57 -17.26
CA ASN A 49 2.69 -17.80 -16.47
C ASN A 49 2.12 -18.98 -17.28
N ARG A 50 1.08 -18.73 -18.11
CA ARG A 50 0.51 -19.79 -18.97
C ARG A 50 1.46 -20.25 -20.08
N VAL A 51 2.20 -19.31 -20.65
CA VAL A 51 3.14 -19.61 -21.73
C VAL A 51 4.42 -20.25 -21.19
N TYR A 52 4.92 -19.76 -20.05
CA TYR A 52 6.09 -20.29 -19.41
C TYR A 52 5.93 -21.78 -19.10
N ASP A 53 4.85 -22.17 -18.42
CA ASP A 53 4.57 -23.57 -18.08
C ASP A 53 4.47 -24.47 -19.33
N LYS A 54 3.92 -23.95 -20.43
CA LYS A 54 3.72 -24.75 -21.66
C LYS A 54 5.01 -24.99 -22.45
N TYR A 55 5.96 -24.07 -22.41
CA TYR A 55 7.17 -24.09 -23.22
C TYR A 55 8.45 -24.19 -22.38
N GLU A 56 8.35 -24.46 -21.09
CA GLU A 56 9.48 -24.74 -20.23
C GLU A 56 10.20 -26.01 -20.73
N GLY A 57 11.51 -25.87 -20.95
CA GLY A 57 12.34 -26.98 -21.46
C GLY A 57 12.24 -27.25 -22.98
N SER A 58 11.50 -26.48 -23.75
CA SER A 58 11.46 -26.63 -25.21
C SER A 58 12.79 -26.20 -25.84
N PRO A 59 13.45 -27.06 -26.66
CA PRO A 59 14.70 -26.69 -27.30
C PRO A 59 14.55 -25.70 -28.47
N TYR A 60 13.34 -25.55 -29.00
CA TYR A 60 13.07 -24.72 -30.19
C TYR A 60 12.40 -23.37 -29.83
N PHE A 61 11.68 -23.30 -28.73
CA PHE A 61 10.92 -22.12 -28.34
C PHE A 61 11.22 -21.73 -26.90
N ASN A 62 11.79 -20.55 -26.75
CA ASN A 62 11.94 -19.97 -25.40
C ASN A 62 10.61 -19.33 -24.96
N GLY A 63 10.00 -19.90 -23.95
CA GLY A 63 8.72 -19.42 -23.38
C GLY A 63 8.73 -17.92 -23.04
N ARG A 64 9.88 -17.37 -22.66
CA ARG A 64 10.04 -15.94 -22.38
C ARG A 64 9.81 -15.05 -23.60
N HIS A 65 10.39 -15.40 -24.74
CA HIS A 65 10.21 -14.63 -25.99
C HIS A 65 8.79 -14.75 -26.54
N ILE A 66 8.20 -15.95 -26.47
CA ILE A 66 6.83 -16.19 -26.89
C ILE A 66 5.87 -15.37 -26.01
N ALA A 67 6.08 -15.33 -24.70
CA ALA A 67 5.28 -14.54 -23.79
C ALA A 67 5.33 -13.03 -24.11
N LEU A 68 6.51 -12.48 -24.42
CA LEU A 68 6.64 -11.09 -24.84
C LEU A 68 5.89 -10.80 -26.15
N LEU A 69 6.01 -11.67 -27.14
CA LEU A 69 5.28 -11.54 -28.41
C LEU A 69 3.77 -11.57 -28.20
N LEU A 70 3.28 -12.50 -27.39
CA LEU A 70 1.85 -12.60 -27.06
C LEU A 70 1.35 -11.41 -26.26
N ASN A 71 2.19 -10.82 -25.41
CA ASN A 71 1.85 -9.56 -24.73
C ASN A 71 1.64 -8.41 -25.72
N VAL A 72 2.46 -8.30 -26.76
CA VAL A 72 2.30 -7.28 -27.81
C VAL A 72 1.02 -7.54 -28.61
N ILE A 73 0.76 -8.79 -29.01
CA ILE A 73 -0.48 -9.15 -29.73
C ILE A 73 -1.71 -8.84 -28.88
N ALA A 74 -1.67 -9.22 -27.57
CA ALA A 74 -2.74 -8.92 -26.65
C ALA A 74 -2.95 -7.40 -26.51
N ALA A 75 -1.88 -6.63 -26.44
CA ALA A 75 -1.95 -5.17 -26.34
C ALA A 75 -2.63 -4.56 -27.60
N LEU A 76 -2.30 -5.02 -28.80
CA LEU A 76 -2.95 -4.56 -30.05
C LEU A 76 -4.44 -4.90 -30.07
N LEU A 77 -4.83 -6.07 -29.59
CA LEU A 77 -6.25 -6.43 -29.44
C LEU A 77 -6.95 -5.53 -28.41
N LEU A 78 -6.28 -5.24 -27.30
CA LEU A 78 -6.80 -4.32 -26.29
C LEU A 78 -6.95 -2.89 -26.82
N VAL A 79 -6.02 -2.41 -27.67
CA VAL A 79 -6.17 -1.12 -28.36
C VAL A 79 -7.46 -1.06 -29.17
N ALA A 80 -7.76 -2.10 -29.94
CA ALA A 80 -8.99 -2.14 -30.73
C ALA A 80 -10.25 -2.15 -29.84
N ILE A 81 -10.24 -2.96 -28.77
CA ILE A 81 -11.35 -3.08 -27.82
C ILE A 81 -11.56 -1.75 -27.07
N PHE A 82 -10.52 -1.22 -26.45
CA PHE A 82 -10.63 0.00 -25.65
C PHE A 82 -10.77 1.26 -26.50
N GLY A 83 -10.25 1.28 -27.71
CA GLY A 83 -10.51 2.36 -28.67
C GLY A 83 -11.99 2.55 -28.94
N LEU A 84 -12.79 1.47 -28.89
CA LEU A 84 -14.24 1.52 -29.09
C LEU A 84 -15.01 1.77 -27.78
N ILE A 85 -14.62 1.12 -26.70
CA ILE A 85 -15.37 1.12 -25.43
C ILE A 85 -15.02 2.33 -24.56
N TRP A 86 -13.75 2.70 -24.53
CA TRP A 86 -13.25 3.70 -23.59
C TRP A 86 -13.89 5.08 -23.72
N PRO A 87 -14.22 5.61 -24.90
CA PRO A 87 -14.90 6.90 -25.00
C PRO A 87 -16.21 6.96 -24.19
N THR A 88 -16.96 5.84 -24.17
CA THR A 88 -18.22 5.76 -23.39
C THR A 88 -17.93 5.75 -21.88
N VAL A 89 -16.90 4.99 -21.46
CA VAL A 89 -16.47 4.96 -20.06
C VAL A 89 -15.95 6.33 -19.62
N GLN A 90 -15.10 6.95 -20.43
CA GLN A 90 -14.54 8.27 -20.16
C GLN A 90 -15.63 9.33 -20.04
N ASN A 91 -16.60 9.37 -20.97
CA ASN A 91 -17.75 10.29 -20.89
C ASN A 91 -18.54 10.10 -19.57
N GLY A 92 -18.73 8.86 -19.13
CA GLY A 92 -19.36 8.57 -17.84
C GLY A 92 -18.56 9.13 -16.66
N LEU A 93 -17.24 8.94 -16.65
CA LEU A 93 -16.34 9.51 -15.65
C LEU A 93 -16.35 11.05 -15.68
N ASP A 94 -16.37 11.66 -16.86
CA ASP A 94 -16.43 13.10 -17.05
C ASP A 94 -17.70 13.70 -16.44
N HIS A 95 -18.85 13.04 -16.62
CA HIS A 95 -20.11 13.47 -16.04
C HIS A 95 -20.10 13.39 -14.51
N ILE A 96 -19.60 12.28 -13.94
CA ILE A 96 -19.47 12.11 -12.48
C ILE A 96 -18.56 13.21 -11.91
N ASN A 97 -17.42 13.44 -12.54
CA ASN A 97 -16.45 14.43 -12.06
C ASN A 97 -16.97 15.87 -12.24
N SER A 98 -17.65 16.16 -13.32
CA SER A 98 -18.30 17.47 -13.52
C SER A 98 -19.37 17.75 -12.45
N PHE A 99 -20.13 16.73 -12.06
CA PHE A 99 -21.08 16.82 -10.95
C PHE A 99 -20.34 17.07 -9.63
N ILE A 100 -19.28 16.31 -9.31
CA ILE A 100 -18.47 16.46 -8.10
C ILE A 100 -17.92 17.90 -8.00
N VAL A 101 -17.31 18.38 -9.09
CA VAL A 101 -16.72 19.73 -9.11
C VAL A 101 -17.80 20.81 -9.05
N GLY A 102 -18.90 20.64 -9.77
CA GLY A 102 -20.03 21.58 -9.77
C GLY A 102 -20.72 21.73 -8.41
N ALA A 103 -20.65 20.71 -7.55
CA ALA A 103 -21.19 20.74 -6.20
C ALA A 103 -20.29 21.46 -5.17
N GLY A 104 -19.12 21.98 -5.59
CA GLY A 104 -18.20 22.74 -4.73
C GLY A 104 -17.75 21.99 -3.48
N ALA A 105 -17.94 22.60 -2.29
CA ALA A 105 -17.53 21.97 -1.03
C ALA A 105 -18.21 20.62 -0.78
N LEU A 106 -19.49 20.49 -1.15
CA LEU A 106 -20.20 19.21 -1.02
C LEU A 106 -19.58 18.15 -1.95
N GLY A 107 -19.22 18.53 -3.17
CA GLY A 107 -18.54 17.65 -4.11
C GLY A 107 -17.19 17.17 -3.61
N ALA A 108 -16.38 18.02 -2.99
CA ALA A 108 -15.13 17.63 -2.35
C ALA A 108 -15.35 16.62 -1.23
N GLY A 109 -16.38 16.82 -0.42
CA GLY A 109 -16.77 15.86 0.62
C GLY A 109 -17.22 14.52 0.05
N VAL A 110 -18.04 14.51 -1.00
CA VAL A 110 -18.45 13.27 -1.70
C VAL A 110 -17.27 12.57 -2.32
N PHE A 111 -16.34 13.30 -2.92
CA PHE A 111 -15.11 12.75 -3.48
C PHE A 111 -14.28 12.03 -2.42
N GLU A 112 -14.00 12.67 -1.29
CA GLU A 112 -13.16 12.08 -0.25
C GLU A 112 -13.85 10.88 0.43
N PHE A 113 -15.16 10.96 0.66
CA PHE A 113 -15.93 9.81 1.13
C PHE A 113 -15.82 8.62 0.16
N ALA A 114 -16.11 8.86 -1.12
CA ALA A 114 -16.04 7.82 -2.15
C ALA A 114 -14.61 7.27 -2.31
N ASN A 115 -13.61 8.13 -2.24
CA ASN A 115 -12.20 7.73 -2.27
C ASN A 115 -11.90 6.71 -1.17
N ARG A 116 -12.25 6.99 0.08
CA ARG A 116 -12.05 6.04 1.20
C ARG A 116 -12.84 4.76 0.99
N MET A 117 -14.11 4.84 0.61
CA MET A 117 -14.93 3.65 0.37
C MET A 117 -14.40 2.74 -0.75
N LEU A 118 -13.64 3.28 -1.68
CA LEU A 118 -13.06 2.52 -2.79
C LEU A 118 -11.66 1.94 -2.50
N ILE A 119 -10.99 2.32 -1.41
CA ILE A 119 -9.67 1.77 -1.05
C ILE A 119 -9.67 0.24 -0.95
N PRO A 120 -10.66 -0.43 -0.32
CA PRO A 120 -10.66 -1.89 -0.21
C PRO A 120 -10.61 -2.63 -1.55
N THR A 121 -11.14 -2.01 -2.59
CA THR A 121 -11.16 -2.56 -3.96
C THR A 121 -10.00 -2.06 -4.83
N GLY A 122 -9.21 -1.08 -4.34
CA GLY A 122 -8.20 -0.39 -5.13
C GLY A 122 -8.75 0.60 -6.17
N LEU A 123 -10.07 0.70 -6.32
CA LEU A 123 -10.71 1.54 -7.36
C LEU A 123 -10.63 3.05 -7.04
N HIS A 124 -10.19 3.43 -5.85
CA HIS A 124 -9.94 4.84 -5.50
C HIS A 124 -8.93 5.51 -6.45
N HIS A 125 -7.96 4.75 -6.98
CA HIS A 125 -7.02 5.26 -7.97
C HIS A 125 -7.70 5.71 -9.28
N VAL A 126 -8.82 5.07 -9.63
CA VAL A 126 -9.63 5.45 -10.79
C VAL A 126 -10.17 6.87 -10.63
N LEU A 127 -10.77 7.11 -9.47
CA LEU A 127 -11.35 8.41 -9.13
C LEU A 127 -10.27 9.49 -9.03
N ASN A 128 -9.15 9.17 -8.37
CA ASN A 128 -8.01 10.06 -8.20
C ASN A 128 -7.37 10.45 -9.54
N SER A 129 -7.13 9.48 -10.41
CA SER A 129 -6.37 9.70 -11.63
C SER A 129 -7.02 10.75 -12.53
N TYR A 130 -8.34 10.80 -12.57
CA TYR A 130 -9.02 11.82 -13.35
C TYR A 130 -8.94 13.20 -12.69
N LEU A 131 -9.37 13.34 -11.44
CA LEU A 131 -9.38 14.65 -10.77
C LEU A 131 -7.98 15.23 -10.57
N TRP A 132 -7.03 14.38 -10.21
CA TRP A 132 -5.67 14.85 -9.90
C TRP A 132 -4.82 15.13 -11.12
N PHE A 133 -5.01 14.40 -12.25
CA PHE A 133 -4.10 14.48 -13.41
C PHE A 133 -4.76 14.90 -14.72
N ALA A 134 -6.10 14.84 -14.84
CA ALA A 134 -6.78 15.12 -16.10
C ALA A 134 -7.77 16.28 -16.03
N TYR A 135 -8.44 16.50 -14.91
CA TYR A 135 -9.53 17.47 -14.80
C TYR A 135 -9.03 18.93 -14.78
N GLY A 136 -9.63 19.73 -15.68
CA GLY A 136 -9.34 21.17 -15.78
C GLY A 136 -7.97 21.47 -16.43
N SER A 137 -7.81 22.69 -16.88
CA SER A 137 -6.59 23.14 -17.53
C SER A 137 -6.24 24.55 -17.08
N PHE A 138 -4.94 24.80 -16.86
CA PHE A 138 -4.41 26.12 -16.47
C PHE A 138 -3.08 26.37 -17.18
N PRO A 139 -2.83 27.57 -17.76
CA PRO A 139 -1.58 27.89 -18.41
C PRO A 139 -0.46 28.02 -17.37
N ASP A 140 0.53 27.16 -17.43
CA ASP A 140 1.72 27.27 -16.59
C ASP A 140 2.66 28.33 -17.17
N ALA A 141 2.82 29.45 -16.46
CA ALA A 141 3.64 30.55 -16.88
C ALA A 141 5.16 30.24 -16.90
N ALA A 142 5.59 29.22 -16.14
CA ALA A 142 7.00 28.84 -16.07
C ALA A 142 7.43 27.96 -17.26
N THR A 143 6.56 27.06 -17.69
CA THR A 143 6.87 26.10 -18.77
C THR A 143 6.25 26.45 -20.11
N GLY A 144 5.25 27.33 -20.16
CA GLY A 144 4.46 27.66 -21.34
C GLY A 144 3.52 26.53 -21.80
N VAL A 145 3.36 25.47 -20.99
CA VAL A 145 2.52 24.30 -21.29
C VAL A 145 1.24 24.36 -20.45
N MET A 146 0.14 23.76 -20.97
CA MET A 146 -1.09 23.63 -20.20
C MET A 146 -0.94 22.57 -19.10
N ALA A 147 -1.08 22.97 -17.85
CA ALA A 147 -1.15 22.08 -16.69
C ALA A 147 -2.57 21.54 -16.55
N ASN A 148 -2.72 20.22 -16.56
CA ASN A 148 -3.99 19.53 -16.41
C ASN A 148 -4.03 18.76 -15.09
N GLY A 149 -5.24 18.69 -14.51
CA GLY A 149 -5.47 18.02 -13.22
C GLY A 149 -5.16 18.89 -12.00
N ASP A 150 -5.81 18.58 -10.88
CA ASP A 150 -5.75 19.41 -9.67
C ASP A 150 -4.31 19.54 -9.11
N ILE A 151 -3.49 18.47 -9.23
CA ILE A 151 -2.09 18.48 -8.79
C ILE A 151 -1.25 19.44 -9.66
N ASN A 152 -1.21 19.21 -10.97
CA ASN A 152 -0.35 20.00 -11.84
C ASN A 152 -0.78 21.48 -11.86
N ARG A 153 -2.09 21.74 -11.84
CA ARG A 153 -2.64 23.10 -11.78
C ARG A 153 -2.27 23.81 -10.48
N PHE A 154 -2.24 23.09 -9.35
CA PHE A 154 -1.80 23.64 -8.08
C PHE A 154 -0.35 24.13 -8.14
N PHE A 155 0.55 23.30 -8.70
CA PHE A 155 1.95 23.69 -8.88
C PHE A 155 2.17 24.76 -9.94
N ALA A 156 1.30 24.85 -10.94
CA ALA A 156 1.29 25.93 -11.92
C ALA A 156 0.75 27.28 -11.36
N GLY A 157 0.30 27.30 -10.10
CA GLY A 157 -0.19 28.50 -9.44
C GLY A 157 -1.66 28.83 -9.71
N ASP A 158 -2.46 27.86 -10.16
CA ASP A 158 -3.91 28.05 -10.32
C ASP A 158 -4.59 28.27 -8.96
N PRO A 159 -5.21 29.45 -8.72
CA PRO A 159 -5.84 29.75 -7.46
C PRO A 159 -7.09 28.90 -7.17
N THR A 160 -7.57 28.14 -8.15
CA THR A 160 -8.73 27.24 -7.97
C THR A 160 -8.35 25.82 -7.61
N ALA A 161 -7.08 25.41 -7.84
CA ALA A 161 -6.57 24.08 -7.60
C ALA A 161 -6.27 23.78 -6.11
N GLY A 162 -6.05 22.51 -5.77
CA GLY A 162 -5.81 22.04 -4.42
C GLY A 162 -7.09 21.79 -3.60
N ALA A 163 -8.26 21.93 -4.20
CA ALA A 163 -9.55 21.74 -3.56
C ALA A 163 -9.88 20.26 -3.32
N PHE A 164 -9.44 19.37 -4.22
CA PHE A 164 -9.67 17.92 -4.14
C PHE A 164 -8.52 17.14 -3.47
N GLN A 165 -7.63 17.84 -2.81
CA GLN A 165 -6.47 17.28 -2.11
C GLN A 165 -6.44 17.69 -0.64
N VAL A 166 -7.03 18.84 -0.33
CA VAL A 166 -6.84 19.53 0.96
C VAL A 166 -7.46 18.78 2.14
N GLY A 167 -8.58 18.12 1.98
CA GLY A 167 -9.27 17.44 3.07
C GLY A 167 -8.58 16.16 3.54
N PHE A 168 -7.67 15.60 2.73
CA PHE A 168 -6.85 14.46 3.15
C PHE A 168 -5.85 14.81 4.26
N PHE A 169 -5.35 16.05 4.32
CA PHE A 169 -4.36 16.47 5.33
C PHE A 169 -4.85 16.30 6.78
N PRO A 170 -6.03 16.82 7.19
CA PRO A 170 -6.54 16.61 8.55
C PRO A 170 -6.72 15.15 8.92
N ILE A 171 -7.07 14.31 7.95
CA ILE A 171 -7.30 12.88 8.18
C ILE A 171 -6.00 12.09 8.29
N MET A 172 -5.08 12.27 7.33
CA MET A 172 -3.84 11.49 7.25
C MET A 172 -2.83 11.91 8.32
N MET A 173 -2.71 13.23 8.59
CA MET A 173 -1.77 13.73 9.58
C MET A 173 -2.29 13.64 11.01
N PHE A 174 -3.60 13.71 11.25
CA PHE A 174 -4.13 13.84 12.59
C PHE A 174 -5.17 12.77 12.93
N GLY A 175 -6.20 12.61 12.11
CA GLY A 175 -7.32 11.70 12.38
C GLY A 175 -6.89 10.24 12.51
N LEU A 176 -6.22 9.70 11.51
CA LEU A 176 -5.75 8.31 11.52
C LEU A 176 -4.68 8.03 12.58
N PRO A 177 -3.65 8.87 12.79
CA PRO A 177 -2.77 8.72 13.94
C PRO A 177 -3.51 8.71 15.29
N ALA A 178 -4.53 9.53 15.46
CA ALA A 178 -5.37 9.53 16.66
C ALA A 178 -6.20 8.24 16.79
N ALA A 179 -6.72 7.68 15.67
CA ALA A 179 -7.38 6.39 15.66
C ALA A 179 -6.41 5.26 16.09
N ALA A 180 -5.17 5.28 15.63
CA ALA A 180 -4.13 4.34 16.08
C ALA A 180 -3.91 4.43 17.59
N MET A 181 -3.81 5.64 18.13
CA MET A 181 -3.66 5.83 19.58
C MET A 181 -4.92 5.41 20.36
N ALA A 182 -6.11 5.56 19.80
CA ALA A 182 -7.36 5.04 20.38
C ALA A 182 -7.36 3.50 20.44
N MET A 183 -6.89 2.82 19.39
CA MET A 183 -6.72 1.35 19.39
C MET A 183 -5.72 0.91 20.46
N VAL A 184 -4.60 1.61 20.62
CA VAL A 184 -3.62 1.35 21.71
C VAL A 184 -4.25 1.54 23.09
N ALA A 185 -4.99 2.63 23.29
CA ALA A 185 -5.65 2.91 24.58
C ALA A 185 -6.71 1.85 24.92
N ALA A 186 -7.40 1.32 23.92
CA ALA A 186 -8.40 0.27 24.07
C ALA A 186 -7.80 -1.16 24.18
N ALA A 187 -6.52 -1.37 23.86
CA ALA A 187 -5.86 -2.67 23.87
C ALA A 187 -5.81 -3.30 25.29
N LYS A 188 -5.83 -4.64 25.34
CA LYS A 188 -5.68 -5.41 26.60
C LYS A 188 -4.37 -5.02 27.29
N PRO A 189 -4.31 -4.90 28.62
CA PRO A 189 -3.13 -4.39 29.34
C PRO A 189 -1.84 -5.16 29.03
N ASN A 190 -1.92 -6.48 28.86
CA ASN A 190 -0.76 -7.33 28.54
C ASN A 190 -0.25 -7.14 27.10
N LYS A 191 -1.11 -6.73 26.16
CA LYS A 191 -0.76 -6.53 24.74
C LYS A 191 -0.47 -5.06 24.41
N ARG A 192 -0.81 -4.11 25.29
CA ARG A 192 -0.77 -2.66 25.01
C ARG A 192 0.61 -2.16 24.58
N LYS A 193 1.69 -2.65 25.20
CA LYS A 193 3.06 -2.20 24.86
C LYS A 193 3.47 -2.64 23.44
N ALA A 194 3.16 -3.86 23.06
CA ALA A 194 3.44 -4.36 21.71
C ALA A 194 2.57 -3.64 20.66
N THR A 195 1.27 -3.47 20.96
CA THR A 195 0.34 -2.71 20.11
C THR A 195 0.79 -1.27 19.94
N PHE A 196 1.30 -0.62 21.00
CA PHE A 196 1.83 0.75 20.92
C PHE A 196 2.99 0.84 19.92
N GLY A 197 3.97 -0.06 19.97
CA GLY A 197 5.10 -0.05 19.05
C GLY A 197 4.65 -0.18 17.59
N MET A 198 3.76 -1.14 17.31
CA MET A 198 3.22 -1.37 15.97
C MET A 198 2.39 -0.17 15.48
N MET A 199 1.43 0.29 16.28
CA MET A 199 0.55 1.40 15.92
C MET A 199 1.28 2.74 15.80
N LEU A 200 2.31 2.98 16.62
CA LEU A 200 3.15 4.18 16.51
C LEU A 200 3.89 4.20 15.16
N SER A 201 4.45 3.08 14.73
CA SER A 201 5.15 2.99 13.45
C SER A 201 4.24 3.37 12.27
N VAL A 202 3.06 2.76 12.19
CA VAL A 202 2.11 3.06 11.09
C VAL A 202 1.49 4.47 11.22
N ALA A 203 1.31 4.96 12.45
CA ALA A 203 0.83 6.33 12.70
C ALA A 203 1.85 7.39 12.27
N VAL A 204 3.14 7.19 12.57
CA VAL A 204 4.22 8.07 12.13
C VAL A 204 4.36 8.03 10.62
N THR A 205 4.25 6.87 9.99
CA THR A 205 4.25 6.74 8.53
C THR A 205 3.09 7.53 7.92
N ALA A 206 1.86 7.36 8.42
CA ALA A 206 0.70 8.13 7.95
C ALA A 206 0.89 9.64 8.14
N PHE A 207 1.37 10.07 9.30
CA PHE A 207 1.61 11.48 9.60
C PHE A 207 2.66 12.10 8.68
N LEU A 208 3.81 11.44 8.49
CA LEU A 208 4.91 12.00 7.72
C LEU A 208 4.67 11.93 6.21
N THR A 209 4.26 10.77 5.71
CA THR A 209 4.22 10.48 4.28
C THR A 209 2.82 10.49 3.68
N GLY A 210 1.76 10.44 4.51
CA GLY A 210 0.39 10.27 4.04
C GLY A 210 0.06 8.86 3.53
N ILE A 211 0.91 7.85 3.79
CA ILE A 211 0.60 6.44 3.48
C ILE A 211 -0.24 5.87 4.62
N THR A 212 -1.52 5.61 4.36
CA THR A 212 -2.50 5.28 5.39
C THR A 212 -3.00 3.84 5.34
N GLU A 213 -2.79 3.13 4.24
CA GLU A 213 -3.32 1.79 4.01
C GLU A 213 -2.93 0.78 5.10
N PRO A 214 -1.68 0.73 5.62
CA PRO A 214 -1.34 -0.21 6.68
C PRO A 214 -2.14 0.03 7.96
N LEU A 215 -2.44 1.31 8.26
CA LEU A 215 -3.25 1.67 9.40
C LEU A 215 -4.74 1.38 9.15
N GLU A 216 -5.27 1.76 7.99
CA GLU A 216 -6.66 1.51 7.62
C GLU A 216 -6.98 0.01 7.58
N PHE A 217 -6.10 -0.80 7.02
CA PHE A 217 -6.27 -2.26 6.95
C PHE A 217 -6.25 -2.93 8.32
N SER A 218 -5.60 -2.32 9.33
CA SER A 218 -5.58 -2.86 10.69
C SER A 218 -6.96 -2.91 11.34
N PHE A 219 -7.92 -2.10 10.90
CA PHE A 219 -9.29 -2.11 11.44
C PHE A 219 -10.38 -2.34 10.38
N MET A 220 -10.09 -2.13 9.10
CA MET A 220 -11.07 -2.23 8.02
C MET A 220 -11.69 -3.63 7.91
N PHE A 221 -10.87 -4.68 7.97
CA PHE A 221 -11.33 -6.06 7.84
C PHE A 221 -11.99 -6.59 9.10
N VAL A 222 -11.59 -6.07 10.26
CA VAL A 222 -12.12 -6.49 11.57
C VAL A 222 -13.40 -5.74 11.93
N ALA A 223 -13.51 -4.49 11.49
CA ALA A 223 -14.60 -3.61 11.85
C ALA A 223 -15.03 -2.72 10.68
N PHE A 224 -15.58 -3.31 9.63
CA PHE A 224 -16.03 -2.56 8.45
C PHE A 224 -16.97 -1.38 8.77
N PRO A 225 -17.92 -1.49 9.74
CA PRO A 225 -18.72 -0.33 10.14
C PRO A 225 -17.88 0.86 10.66
N LEU A 226 -16.77 0.58 11.37
CA LEU A 226 -15.85 1.63 11.83
C LEU A 226 -15.09 2.26 10.67
N TYR A 227 -14.79 1.45 9.64
CA TYR A 227 -14.22 1.95 8.39
C TYR A 227 -15.19 2.87 7.63
N VAL A 228 -16.48 2.54 7.58
CA VAL A 228 -17.51 3.44 7.02
C VAL A 228 -17.55 4.78 7.78
N VAL A 229 -17.46 4.73 9.10
CA VAL A 229 -17.37 5.97 9.91
C VAL A 229 -16.13 6.79 9.55
N HIS A 230 -14.99 6.13 9.37
CA HIS A 230 -13.77 6.78 8.88
C HIS A 230 -13.98 7.45 7.52
N ALA A 231 -14.61 6.76 6.56
CA ALA A 231 -14.92 7.33 5.25
C ALA A 231 -15.86 8.55 5.35
N VAL A 232 -16.87 8.50 6.21
CA VAL A 232 -17.76 9.65 6.47
C VAL A 232 -16.97 10.82 7.06
N LEU A 233 -16.08 10.58 8.02
CA LEU A 233 -15.24 11.63 8.61
C LEU A 233 -14.28 12.24 7.57
N ALA A 234 -13.75 11.45 6.65
CA ALA A 234 -12.97 11.96 5.54
C ALA A 234 -13.81 12.86 4.62
N GLY A 235 -15.02 12.43 4.27
CA GLY A 235 -15.96 13.28 3.53
C GLY A 235 -16.27 14.61 4.23
N ILE A 236 -16.46 14.58 5.56
CA ILE A 236 -16.66 15.80 6.34
C ILE A 236 -15.40 16.69 6.30
N ALA A 237 -14.21 16.12 6.33
CA ALA A 237 -12.96 16.89 6.22
C ALA A 237 -12.86 17.61 4.88
N GLY A 238 -13.11 16.90 3.77
CA GLY A 238 -13.16 17.49 2.43
C GLY A 238 -14.19 18.60 2.31
N PHE A 239 -15.40 18.38 2.84
CA PHE A 239 -16.43 19.39 2.88
C PHE A 239 -16.02 20.64 3.68
N VAL A 240 -15.54 20.46 4.92
CA VAL A 240 -15.20 21.58 5.82
C VAL A 240 -14.03 22.39 5.29
N THR A 241 -12.97 21.74 4.84
CA THR A 241 -11.78 22.44 4.32
C THR A 241 -12.12 23.27 3.08
N ASN A 242 -12.95 22.75 2.18
CA ASN A 242 -13.40 23.48 0.99
C ASN A 242 -14.39 24.61 1.35
N LEU A 243 -15.31 24.38 2.29
CA LEU A 243 -16.24 25.41 2.76
C LEU A 243 -15.51 26.62 3.35
N LEU A 244 -14.38 26.38 4.04
CA LEU A 244 -13.53 27.44 4.61
C LEU A 244 -12.61 28.08 3.55
N GLY A 245 -12.65 27.60 2.32
CA GLY A 245 -11.82 28.08 1.21
C GLY A 245 -10.33 27.80 1.42
N ILE A 246 -10.00 26.71 2.10
CA ILE A 246 -8.62 26.26 2.25
C ILE A 246 -8.23 25.50 0.99
N LYS A 247 -7.03 25.71 0.48
CA LYS A 247 -6.48 24.99 -0.67
C LYS A 247 -5.07 24.57 -0.38
N MET A 248 -4.79 23.31 -0.62
CA MET A 248 -3.49 22.71 -0.39
C MET A 248 -3.32 21.51 -1.30
N GLY A 249 -2.22 21.47 -2.03
CA GLY A 249 -1.85 20.33 -2.86
C GLY A 249 -0.72 19.53 -2.25
N PHE A 250 -0.54 18.33 -2.77
CA PHE A 250 0.58 17.45 -2.47
C PHE A 250 1.18 16.90 -3.77
N THR A 251 2.44 16.49 -3.71
CA THR A 251 3.13 15.82 -4.81
C THR A 251 2.91 14.32 -4.76
N PHE A 252 3.07 13.76 -3.56
CA PHE A 252 2.95 12.32 -3.31
C PHE A 252 1.68 11.98 -2.53
N SER A 253 1.52 12.53 -1.33
CA SER A 253 0.35 12.30 -0.48
C SER A 253 0.23 13.37 0.62
N ALA A 254 -0.92 13.45 1.30
CA ALA A 254 -1.24 14.48 2.27
C ALA A 254 -0.57 14.24 3.65
N GLY A 255 0.74 14.11 3.67
CA GLY A 255 1.56 14.00 4.87
C GLY A 255 2.26 15.31 5.25
N ALA A 256 2.92 15.29 6.42
CA ALA A 256 3.63 16.44 6.95
C ALA A 256 4.79 16.91 6.05
N ILE A 257 5.41 16.00 5.30
CA ILE A 257 6.48 16.34 4.36
C ILE A 257 5.91 17.20 3.22
N ASP A 258 4.85 16.73 2.54
CA ASP A 258 4.20 17.50 1.49
C ASP A 258 3.57 18.80 2.02
N TYR A 259 2.99 18.76 3.24
CA TYR A 259 2.48 19.96 3.89
C TYR A 259 3.56 21.01 4.08
N ALA A 260 4.73 20.64 4.59
CA ALA A 260 5.84 21.57 4.84
C ALA A 260 6.42 22.13 3.53
N LEU A 261 6.64 21.26 2.53
CA LEU A 261 7.21 21.65 1.25
C LEU A 261 6.29 22.59 0.46
N ASN A 262 4.98 22.35 0.51
CA ASN A 262 4.00 23.07 -0.29
C ASN A 262 3.26 24.18 0.50
N PHE A 263 3.63 24.43 1.76
CA PHE A 263 2.96 25.38 2.65
C PHE A 263 2.82 26.77 2.03
N GLY A 264 3.88 27.24 1.36
CA GLY A 264 3.92 28.55 0.73
C GLY A 264 3.03 28.70 -0.51
N LEU A 265 2.61 27.60 -1.12
CA LEU A 265 1.71 27.59 -2.28
C LEU A 265 0.24 27.49 -1.84
N GLY A 266 -0.02 27.03 -0.62
CA GLY A 266 -1.36 26.80 -0.11
C GLY A 266 -2.11 28.09 0.24
N THR A 267 -3.42 28.07 0.04
CA THR A 267 -4.32 29.13 0.51
C THR A 267 -4.85 28.78 1.89
N LYS A 268 -4.60 29.64 2.89
CA LYS A 268 -4.98 29.43 4.30
C LYS A 268 -4.49 28.07 4.86
N ALA A 269 -3.37 27.55 4.37
CA ALA A 269 -2.85 26.23 4.74
C ALA A 269 -2.66 26.04 6.26
N TRP A 270 -2.31 27.13 6.99
CA TRP A 270 -2.15 27.10 8.45
C TRP A 270 -3.41 26.62 9.20
N MET A 271 -4.60 26.79 8.62
CA MET A 271 -5.86 26.33 9.24
C MET A 271 -5.97 24.81 9.31
N LEU A 272 -5.20 24.08 8.50
CA LEU A 272 -5.19 22.61 8.53
C LEU A 272 -4.69 22.06 9.87
N ILE A 273 -3.85 22.81 10.59
CA ILE A 273 -3.32 22.37 11.90
C ILE A 273 -4.43 22.37 12.97
N PRO A 274 -5.13 23.50 13.27
CA PRO A 274 -6.22 23.47 14.26
C PRO A 274 -7.37 22.55 13.85
N ILE A 275 -7.72 22.50 12.56
CA ILE A 275 -8.73 21.57 12.06
C ILE A 275 -8.27 20.11 12.28
N GLY A 276 -7.01 19.80 12.00
CA GLY A 276 -6.43 18.48 12.22
C GLY A 276 -6.54 18.04 13.68
N PHE A 277 -6.25 18.92 14.65
CA PHE A 277 -6.42 18.60 16.08
C PHE A 277 -7.89 18.34 16.44
N VAL A 278 -8.84 19.06 15.86
CA VAL A 278 -10.28 18.79 16.05
C VAL A 278 -10.63 17.40 15.52
N PHE A 279 -10.17 17.07 14.31
CA PHE A 279 -10.37 15.72 13.75
C PHE A 279 -9.67 14.63 14.58
N ALA A 280 -8.47 14.90 15.10
CA ALA A 280 -7.79 13.97 16.01
C ALA A 280 -8.62 13.64 17.25
N ALA A 281 -9.21 14.67 17.89
CA ALA A 281 -10.07 14.47 19.06
C ALA A 281 -11.33 13.66 18.70
N ILE A 282 -11.97 13.97 17.57
CA ILE A 282 -13.16 13.25 17.07
C ILE A 282 -12.82 11.80 16.76
N TYR A 283 -11.74 11.53 16.03
CA TYR A 283 -11.31 10.18 15.70
C TYR A 283 -10.96 9.38 16.93
N PHE A 284 -10.18 9.96 17.85
CA PHE A 284 -9.83 9.28 19.09
C PHE A 284 -11.07 8.89 19.89
N ALA A 285 -12.00 9.83 20.07
CA ALA A 285 -13.22 9.58 20.83
C ALA A 285 -14.09 8.52 20.17
N ILE A 286 -14.39 8.65 18.87
CA ILE A 286 -15.23 7.70 18.15
C ILE A 286 -14.62 6.30 18.16
N PHE A 287 -13.34 6.16 17.81
CA PHE A 287 -12.67 4.87 17.79
C PHE A 287 -12.60 4.25 19.16
N TYR A 288 -12.13 4.99 20.17
CA TYR A 288 -12.02 4.48 21.53
C TYR A 288 -13.36 3.96 22.10
N PHE A 289 -14.39 4.77 22.02
CA PHE A 289 -15.70 4.39 22.54
C PHE A 289 -16.37 3.29 21.72
N ALA A 290 -16.24 3.30 20.39
CA ALA A 290 -16.80 2.25 19.54
C ALA A 290 -16.10 0.91 19.83
N ILE A 291 -14.76 0.88 19.91
CA ILE A 291 -13.99 -0.32 20.19
C ILE A 291 -14.41 -0.93 21.53
N LEU A 292 -14.54 -0.11 22.58
CA LEU A 292 -14.93 -0.60 23.90
C LEU A 292 -16.40 -1.02 23.97
N LYS A 293 -17.30 -0.22 23.37
CA LYS A 293 -18.75 -0.47 23.44
C LYS A 293 -19.18 -1.71 22.67
N PHE A 294 -18.57 -1.95 21.52
CA PHE A 294 -18.93 -3.06 20.61
C PHE A 294 -17.95 -4.23 20.69
N ASP A 295 -17.00 -4.19 21.65
CA ASP A 295 -15.92 -5.19 21.82
C ASP A 295 -15.20 -5.55 20.52
N ILE A 296 -14.85 -4.53 19.73
CA ILE A 296 -14.23 -4.72 18.44
C ILE A 296 -12.80 -5.30 18.64
N LYS A 297 -12.48 -6.35 17.91
CA LYS A 297 -11.19 -7.06 18.00
C LYS A 297 -10.09 -6.35 17.17
N THR A 298 -9.89 -5.05 17.44
CA THR A 298 -8.78 -4.29 16.87
C THR A 298 -7.43 -4.77 17.40
N PRO A 299 -6.29 -4.39 16.77
CA PRO A 299 -4.97 -4.79 17.24
C PRO A 299 -4.78 -4.63 18.76
N GLY A 300 -4.35 -5.70 19.42
CA GLY A 300 -4.18 -5.78 20.88
C GLY A 300 -5.46 -6.17 21.65
N ARG A 301 -6.57 -6.45 20.95
CA ARG A 301 -7.82 -6.99 21.55
C ARG A 301 -8.21 -8.37 21.04
N GLU A 302 -7.45 -8.93 20.12
CA GLU A 302 -7.64 -10.27 19.59
C GLU A 302 -7.66 -11.28 20.75
N ASP A 303 -8.43 -12.37 20.58
CA ASP A 303 -8.36 -13.50 21.49
C ASP A 303 -7.11 -14.33 21.19
N ASP A 304 -6.60 -15.08 22.17
CA ASP A 304 -5.30 -15.73 22.04
C ASP A 304 -5.31 -16.88 21.00
N GLU A 305 -6.52 -17.39 20.63
CA GLU A 305 -6.72 -18.37 19.59
C GLU A 305 -6.70 -17.75 18.19
N ASP A 306 -7.18 -16.51 18.03
CA ASP A 306 -7.21 -15.78 16.75
C ASP A 306 -5.82 -15.31 16.33
N GLU A 307 -4.87 -15.18 17.27
CA GLU A 307 -3.49 -14.72 16.99
C GLU A 307 -2.73 -15.72 16.09
N ALA A 308 -3.10 -17.01 16.14
CA ALA A 308 -2.53 -18.04 15.28
C ALA A 308 -3.09 -17.97 13.84
N ASP A 309 -4.36 -17.66 13.67
CA ASP A 309 -5.05 -17.63 12.37
C ASP A 309 -4.85 -16.31 11.62
N LEU A 310 -4.93 -15.16 12.30
CA LEU A 310 -4.62 -13.84 11.69
C LEU A 310 -3.17 -13.71 11.25
N ALA A 311 -2.26 -14.43 11.91
CA ALA A 311 -0.88 -14.54 11.48
C ALA A 311 -0.71 -15.29 10.15
N ALA A 312 -1.70 -16.04 9.71
CA ALA A 312 -1.68 -16.80 8.46
C ALA A 312 -2.31 -16.07 7.26
N GLU A 313 -3.19 -15.08 7.48
CA GLU A 313 -4.05 -14.52 6.43
C GLU A 313 -3.65 -13.13 5.88
N VAL A 314 -2.64 -12.42 6.43
CA VAL A 314 -2.27 -11.09 5.91
C VAL A 314 -1.43 -11.25 4.63
N PRO A 315 -1.99 -10.97 3.44
CA PRO A 315 -1.18 -10.93 2.22
C PRO A 315 -0.23 -9.74 2.28
N ASN A 316 1.03 -10.00 2.08
CA ASN A 316 2.12 -9.04 2.08
C ASN A 316 2.00 -8.13 0.83
N ALA A 317 1.31 -7.04 0.92
CA ALA A 317 1.28 -6.01 -0.12
C ALA A 317 1.80 -4.68 0.43
N GLY A 318 3.01 -4.33 0.09
CA GLY A 318 3.40 -2.93 -0.11
C GLY A 318 4.10 -2.17 1.01
N VAL A 319 4.70 -2.79 2.04
CA VAL A 319 5.40 -2.04 3.11
C VAL A 319 6.94 -1.97 2.94
N GLN A 320 7.48 -2.53 1.89
CA GLN A 320 8.95 -2.69 1.75
C GLN A 320 9.75 -1.44 1.34
N THR A 321 9.13 -0.30 1.00
CA THR A 321 9.90 0.82 0.42
C THR A 321 10.04 2.07 1.29
N ALA A 322 9.32 2.20 2.40
CA ALA A 322 9.28 3.46 3.15
C ALA A 322 10.09 3.47 4.47
N VAL A 323 10.56 2.33 4.97
CA VAL A 323 11.22 2.25 6.30
C VAL A 323 12.74 2.25 6.23
N ALA A 324 13.34 2.14 5.05
CA ALA A 324 14.81 2.11 4.89
C ALA A 324 15.50 3.48 5.11
N GLY A 325 14.78 4.55 5.37
CA GLY A 325 15.33 5.92 5.35
C GLY A 325 15.27 6.75 6.62
N LEU A 326 14.53 6.37 7.66
CA LEU A 326 14.36 7.26 8.80
C LEU A 326 14.47 6.54 10.16
N GLY A 327 15.60 6.73 10.82
CA GLY A 327 15.66 6.77 12.26
C GLY A 327 16.10 5.50 12.98
N ALA A 328 17.38 5.25 12.95
CA ALA A 328 18.04 4.59 14.09
C ALA A 328 17.89 5.49 15.32
N SER A 329 17.03 5.10 16.26
CA SER A 329 17.09 5.63 17.62
C SER A 329 18.36 5.08 18.26
N GLU A 330 19.20 5.97 18.76
CA GLU A 330 20.55 5.71 19.33
C GLU A 330 20.60 4.83 20.60
N ASN A 331 19.60 3.98 20.87
CA ASN A 331 19.62 3.08 22.03
C ASN A 331 19.39 1.59 21.71
N ASP A 332 19.27 1.19 20.45
CA ASP A 332 19.37 -0.21 20.06
C ASP A 332 20.76 -0.45 19.41
N VAL A 333 21.77 -0.57 20.26
CA VAL A 333 23.06 -1.14 19.86
C VAL A 333 22.79 -2.53 19.32
N ALA A 334 22.96 -2.72 18.01
CA ALA A 334 22.94 -4.04 17.38
C ALA A 334 23.87 -4.96 18.19
N PRO A 335 23.39 -6.12 18.67
CA PRO A 335 24.24 -7.04 19.39
C PRO A 335 25.38 -7.45 18.49
N THR A 336 26.59 -7.35 18.98
CA THR A 336 27.82 -7.78 18.31
C THR A 336 27.68 -9.22 17.80
N GLY A 337 28.18 -9.49 16.58
CA GLY A 337 27.99 -10.67 15.71
C GLY A 337 27.81 -12.06 16.32
N ASP A 338 28.26 -12.29 17.54
CA ASP A 338 28.19 -13.58 18.24
C ASP A 338 26.77 -14.11 18.52
N LYS A 339 25.80 -13.28 18.85
CA LYS A 339 24.45 -13.74 19.24
C LYS A 339 23.67 -14.31 18.06
N TYR A 340 23.69 -13.63 16.94
CA TYR A 340 22.94 -14.05 15.74
C TYR A 340 23.63 -15.19 15.00
N ASP A 341 24.94 -15.26 15.05
CA ASP A 341 25.70 -16.39 14.52
C ASP A 341 25.35 -17.69 15.30
N ILE A 342 25.31 -17.61 16.63
CA ILE A 342 24.89 -18.73 17.48
C ILE A 342 23.44 -19.12 17.22
N MET A 343 22.53 -18.15 17.03
CA MET A 343 21.14 -18.44 16.72
C MET A 343 21.00 -19.08 15.34
N ALA A 344 21.67 -18.58 14.32
CA ALA A 344 21.67 -19.12 12.98
C ALA A 344 22.14 -20.58 12.96
N ALA A 345 23.25 -20.89 13.60
CA ALA A 345 23.78 -22.26 13.72
C ALA A 345 22.77 -23.21 14.40
N LYS A 346 22.12 -22.75 15.48
CA LYS A 346 21.07 -23.53 16.15
C LYS A 346 19.85 -23.74 15.26
N TYR A 347 19.47 -22.73 14.45
CA TYR A 347 18.35 -22.83 13.52
C TYR A 347 18.66 -23.83 12.40
N ILE A 348 19.86 -23.76 11.80
CA ILE A 348 20.30 -24.73 10.78
C ILE A 348 20.19 -26.16 11.32
N THR A 349 20.69 -26.41 12.51
CA THR A 349 20.62 -27.74 13.15
C THR A 349 19.17 -28.16 13.40
N ALA A 350 18.32 -27.27 13.90
CA ALA A 350 16.92 -27.56 14.21
C ALA A 350 16.03 -27.71 12.97
N LEU A 351 16.45 -27.15 11.85
CA LEU A 351 15.79 -27.24 10.55
C LEU A 351 16.25 -28.44 9.71
N GLY A 352 17.11 -29.30 10.25
CA GLY A 352 17.53 -30.53 9.59
C GLY A 352 18.87 -30.46 8.86
N GLY A 353 19.68 -29.43 9.15
CA GLY A 353 21.01 -29.24 8.56
C GLY A 353 21.02 -28.41 7.27
N PRO A 354 22.23 -28.01 6.80
CA PRO A 354 22.38 -27.12 5.66
C PRO A 354 21.79 -27.69 4.36
N ASP A 355 21.90 -29.01 4.18
CA ASP A 355 21.43 -29.69 2.97
C ASP A 355 19.90 -29.70 2.80
N ASN A 356 19.15 -29.39 3.84
CA ASN A 356 17.69 -29.37 3.80
C ASN A 356 17.10 -28.09 3.24
N PHE A 357 17.89 -27.03 3.09
CA PHE A 357 17.41 -25.75 2.55
C PHE A 357 17.41 -25.74 1.02
N THR A 358 16.35 -25.19 0.44
CA THR A 358 16.24 -24.89 -0.99
C THR A 358 16.23 -23.37 -1.24
N SER A 359 15.57 -22.59 -0.39
CA SER A 359 15.69 -21.14 -0.39
C SER A 359 15.40 -20.54 0.99
N ILE A 360 16.01 -19.38 1.28
CA ILE A 360 15.81 -18.62 2.49
C ILE A 360 15.33 -17.24 2.12
N ASP A 361 14.13 -16.91 2.58
CA ASP A 361 13.53 -15.60 2.48
C ASP A 361 13.02 -15.15 3.85
N ASN A 362 12.73 -13.88 4.01
CA ASN A 362 12.14 -13.37 5.23
C ASN A 362 11.12 -12.26 4.95
N CYS A 363 10.19 -12.06 5.86
CA CYS A 363 9.43 -10.84 5.98
C CYS A 363 9.82 -10.13 7.28
N THR A 364 9.16 -9.04 7.62
CA THR A 364 9.50 -8.18 8.79
C THR A 364 9.61 -8.93 10.12
N THR A 365 8.97 -10.09 10.27
CA THR A 365 8.94 -10.83 11.54
C THR A 365 9.18 -12.33 11.42
N ARG A 366 9.30 -12.88 10.20
CA ARG A 366 9.36 -14.34 9.97
C ARG A 366 10.39 -14.71 8.92
N LEU A 367 11.10 -15.79 9.16
CA LEU A 367 11.80 -16.52 8.12
C LEU A 367 10.79 -17.30 7.28
N ARG A 368 10.96 -17.29 5.96
CA ARG A 368 10.21 -18.08 4.98
C ARG A 368 11.19 -19.02 4.32
N LEU A 369 11.10 -20.27 4.66
CA LEU A 369 12.07 -21.28 4.27
C LEU A 369 11.43 -22.28 3.30
N GLN A 370 12.06 -22.47 2.15
CA GLN A 370 11.79 -23.62 1.30
C GLN A 370 12.81 -24.71 1.64
N MET A 371 12.33 -25.90 1.82
CA MET A 371 13.11 -27.03 2.33
C MET A 371 12.85 -28.26 1.49
N LYS A 372 13.74 -29.25 1.55
CA LYS A 372 13.52 -30.54 0.89
C LYS A 372 12.49 -31.38 1.65
N ASP A 373 12.54 -31.33 2.98
CA ASP A 373 11.66 -32.11 3.85
C ASP A 373 11.41 -31.34 5.16
N THR A 374 10.15 -31.00 5.43
CA THR A 374 9.73 -30.34 6.67
C THR A 374 9.43 -31.31 7.81
N SER A 375 9.39 -32.61 7.56
CA SER A 375 9.13 -33.62 8.61
C SER A 375 10.26 -33.70 9.64
N ILE A 376 11.49 -33.44 9.22
CA ILE A 376 12.68 -33.46 10.07
C ILE A 376 12.89 -32.17 10.91
N VAL A 377 12.05 -31.17 10.71
CA VAL A 377 12.13 -29.89 11.43
C VAL A 377 11.73 -30.09 12.89
N ASN A 378 12.64 -29.74 13.81
CA ASN A 378 12.43 -29.80 15.24
C ASN A 378 11.93 -28.45 15.79
N GLU A 379 10.61 -28.34 15.91
CA GLU A 379 9.94 -27.11 16.38
C GLU A 379 10.33 -26.72 17.81
N GLN A 380 10.52 -27.72 18.70
CA GLN A 380 10.92 -27.45 20.09
C GLN A 380 12.33 -26.89 20.19
N ALA A 381 13.24 -27.37 19.33
CA ALA A 381 14.60 -26.86 19.29
C ALA A 381 14.63 -25.42 18.75
N LEU A 382 13.81 -25.09 17.73
CA LEU A 382 13.65 -23.74 17.21
C LEU A 382 13.13 -22.77 18.29
N LYS A 383 12.09 -23.18 19.03
CA LYS A 383 11.55 -22.36 20.13
C LYS A 383 12.58 -22.16 21.23
N LYS A 384 13.36 -23.18 21.61
CA LYS A 384 14.48 -23.04 22.57
C LYS A 384 15.61 -22.14 22.05
N ALA A 385 15.78 -22.08 20.72
CA ALA A 385 16.78 -21.20 20.09
C ALA A 385 16.27 -19.77 19.90
N GLY A 386 15.07 -19.43 20.35
CA GLY A 386 14.52 -18.07 20.33
C GLY A 386 13.43 -17.83 19.30
N ALA A 387 12.97 -18.83 18.57
CA ALA A 387 11.80 -18.71 17.72
C ALA A 387 10.53 -18.54 18.57
N ARG A 388 9.68 -17.59 18.22
CA ARG A 388 8.41 -17.34 18.89
C ARG A 388 7.33 -18.33 18.45
N GLY A 389 7.45 -18.88 17.24
CA GLY A 389 6.58 -19.89 16.69
C GLY A 389 7.15 -20.51 15.42
N VAL A 390 6.61 -21.67 15.03
CA VAL A 390 6.99 -22.38 13.81
C VAL A 390 5.70 -22.86 13.17
N VAL A 391 5.53 -22.58 11.88
CA VAL A 391 4.36 -22.99 11.09
C VAL A 391 4.84 -23.79 9.89
N LYS A 392 4.51 -25.08 9.83
CA LYS A 392 4.71 -25.91 8.66
C LYS A 392 3.54 -25.69 7.70
N ILE A 393 3.82 -25.14 6.53
CA ILE A 393 2.80 -24.81 5.52
C ILE A 393 2.45 -26.07 4.70
N ASN A 394 3.48 -26.79 4.29
CA ASN A 394 3.38 -28.06 3.55
C ASN A 394 4.66 -28.89 3.74
N GLU A 395 4.82 -29.96 2.97
CA GLU A 395 5.98 -30.86 3.06
C GLU A 395 7.32 -30.20 2.70
N THR A 396 7.32 -29.03 2.05
CA THR A 396 8.50 -28.35 1.57
C THR A 396 8.62 -26.88 2.03
N ALA A 397 7.65 -26.35 2.79
CA ALA A 397 7.68 -24.96 3.20
C ALA A 397 7.41 -24.81 4.71
N VAL A 398 8.29 -24.05 5.38
CA VAL A 398 8.14 -23.73 6.81
C VAL A 398 8.35 -22.25 7.05
N GLN A 399 7.58 -21.68 7.99
CA GLN A 399 7.79 -20.32 8.49
C GLN A 399 8.23 -20.38 9.95
N VAL A 400 9.28 -19.62 10.29
CA VAL A 400 9.77 -19.48 11.65
C VAL A 400 9.55 -18.04 12.10
N ILE A 401 8.70 -17.85 13.11
CA ILE A 401 8.39 -16.53 13.67
C ILE A 401 9.50 -16.13 14.61
N VAL A 402 10.24 -15.10 14.25
CA VAL A 402 11.40 -14.60 15.00
C VAL A 402 11.09 -13.27 15.68
N GLY A 403 10.37 -12.40 15.00
CA GLY A 403 10.15 -11.00 15.39
C GLY A 403 11.08 -10.06 14.62
N THR A 404 11.33 -8.87 15.20
CA THR A 404 12.10 -7.79 14.55
C THR A 404 13.54 -8.14 14.19
N ASP A 405 14.11 -9.19 14.80
CA ASP A 405 15.48 -9.64 14.57
C ASP A 405 15.64 -10.56 13.36
N VAL A 406 14.55 -10.79 12.62
CA VAL A 406 14.49 -11.78 11.54
C VAL A 406 15.47 -11.52 10.40
N GLU A 407 15.70 -10.27 10.03
CA GLU A 407 16.61 -9.88 8.96
C GLU A 407 18.05 -10.26 9.29
N PHE A 408 18.50 -9.96 10.50
CA PHE A 408 19.84 -10.34 10.98
C PHE A 408 20.04 -11.85 10.96
N ILE A 409 19.04 -12.61 11.36
CA ILE A 409 19.10 -14.08 11.37
C ILE A 409 19.05 -14.64 9.94
N ALA A 410 18.23 -14.06 9.06
CA ALA A 410 18.16 -14.47 7.65
C ALA A 410 19.49 -14.28 6.92
N ASP A 411 20.16 -13.15 7.14
CA ASP A 411 21.47 -12.87 6.55
C ASP A 411 22.55 -13.83 7.08
N LYS A 412 22.52 -14.14 8.37
CA LYS A 412 23.45 -15.10 8.96
C LYS A 412 23.21 -16.52 8.46
N LEU A 413 21.93 -16.92 8.30
CA LEU A 413 21.57 -18.22 7.71
C LEU A 413 22.07 -18.33 6.27
N LYS A 414 21.89 -17.31 5.44
CA LYS A 414 22.40 -17.27 4.06
C LYS A 414 23.93 -17.39 4.03
N ASN A 415 24.61 -16.59 4.84
CA ASN A 415 26.07 -16.60 4.92
C ASN A 415 26.68 -17.92 5.42
N GLU A 416 25.96 -18.66 6.28
CA GLU A 416 26.41 -19.98 6.74
C GLU A 416 26.18 -21.09 5.70
N LEU A 417 25.19 -20.94 4.82
CA LEU A 417 24.88 -21.90 3.76
C LEU A 417 25.71 -21.68 2.49
N ASP A 418 26.25 -20.47 2.29
CA ASP A 418 27.13 -20.13 1.17
C ASP A 418 28.61 -20.49 1.44
N LYS A 419 28.94 -20.99 2.64
CA LYS A 419 30.29 -21.52 3.01
C LYS A 419 30.43 -22.96 2.61
#